data_8b823f682e54be4e06a1bbaa7df2253a
#
_entry.id   8b823f682e54be4e06a1bbaa7df2253a
#
_cell.length_a   1.000
_cell.length_b   1.000
_cell.length_c   1.000
_cell.angle_alpha   90.00
_cell.angle_beta   90.00
_cell.angle_gamma   90.00
#
_symmetry.space_group_name_H-M   'P 1'
#
loop_
_entity.id
_entity.type
_entity.pdbx_description
1 polymer ?
#
loop_
_entity_poly.entity_id
_entity_poly.type
_entity_poly.pdbx_seq_one_letter_code
_entity_poly.pdbx_strand_id
1 'polypeptide(L)'
;EKEKKYLFIFAILMTLPSLLWGLTQLLILFTKDRSRYPLKAACVGGVGAARCQSPISATNAVNIAITGQGIFNGGGEAWRPLKKGKVTESEWKRLINTGGVLSEDKTNWYPSAGALQGSLTNNIGKLVGGATLSSFEPIRDFLRPNMIRLTNCSNVLLEGITFENSPAWTMHILMSKHITIRKVNVKNPWYGQNTDALDLESCTNALIDGCNFDTGDDGICIKSGRDEEGRKRGMPTKDIIAINTTVYHAHGGFVIGSEMSGGANNIFVSNCTFIGTDIGLRFKTTRGRGGVVENIYASNITMRDIVGEAVLFDMYYAAKDPVPLEGEKKDMPVIQTLPVTEATPIFRNFYFNHVYCNGAEKAVFVRGIPEMNISNLVLSDMVFATKKGIEITEGSNIEFNNIKLVTQQASPLVYIQNSSKLTFNNFSIEPNIPLVFSINGDRTHSIHTKGLNWNNAIKKDEFLFGAKTNSISYQQ
;
A
#
# COMPACT_ATOMS: atom_id res chain seq x y z
N GLU A 1 41.29 9.03 6.67
CA GLU A 1 40.37 9.41 7.75
C GLU A 1 39.13 10.05 7.10
N LYS A 2 38.00 9.32 7.00
CA LYS A 2 36.75 9.88 6.52
C LYS A 2 36.05 10.55 7.69
N GLU A 3 35.91 11.87 7.63
CA GLU A 3 35.13 12.63 8.59
C GLU A 3 33.71 12.04 8.72
N LYS A 4 33.37 11.55 9.90
CA LYS A 4 32.03 11.16 10.27
C LYS A 4 31.22 12.44 10.48
N LYS A 5 30.41 12.84 9.50
CA LYS A 5 29.45 13.94 9.66
C LYS A 5 28.30 13.50 10.55
N TYR A 6 28.23 14.04 11.74
CA TYR A 6 27.11 13.89 12.66
C TYR A 6 26.16 15.07 12.45
N LEU A 7 24.92 14.77 12.12
CA LEU A 7 23.86 15.79 12.12
C LEU A 7 23.10 15.68 13.45
N PHE A 8 23.43 16.57 14.39
CA PHE A 8 22.67 16.75 15.62
C PHE A 8 21.68 17.89 15.42
N ILE A 9 20.38 17.60 15.41
CA ILE A 9 19.37 18.64 15.56
C ILE A 9 19.11 18.79 17.05
N PHE A 10 19.72 19.77 17.67
CA PHE A 10 19.40 20.15 19.05
C PHE A 10 18.12 20.98 19.05
N ALA A 11 17.06 20.48 19.68
CA ALA A 11 15.96 21.32 20.12
C ALA A 11 16.45 22.08 21.37
N ILE A 12 16.70 23.37 21.24
CA ILE A 12 17.00 24.20 22.39
C ILE A 12 15.74 24.37 23.22
N LEU A 13 15.66 23.69 24.34
CA LEU A 13 14.68 23.96 25.39
C LEU A 13 15.03 25.26 26.06
N MET A 14 14.32 26.34 25.76
CA MET A 14 14.34 27.51 26.64
C MET A 14 13.60 27.14 27.92
N THR A 15 14.30 27.12 29.05
CA THR A 15 13.70 26.95 30.37
C THR A 15 12.94 28.22 30.73
N LEU A 16 11.61 28.16 30.59
CA LEU A 16 10.68 29.07 31.29
C LEU A 16 10.34 28.49 32.67
N PRO A 17 10.09 29.35 33.67
CA PRO A 17 9.92 28.89 35.05
C PRO A 17 8.77 27.92 35.22
N SER A 18 8.92 27.01 36.14
CA SER A 18 8.24 25.77 36.43
C SER A 18 6.71 25.80 36.68
N LEU A 19 5.98 26.80 36.27
CA LEU A 19 4.52 26.87 36.44
C LEU A 19 3.69 26.75 35.13
N LEU A 20 4.33 26.58 33.96
CA LEU A 20 3.67 26.43 32.68
C LEU A 20 4.14 25.18 31.90
N TRP A 21 4.49 24.12 32.57
CA TRP A 21 4.97 22.85 31.97
C TRP A 21 3.85 21.95 31.41
N GLY A 22 2.82 22.50 30.91
CA GLY A 22 1.80 21.70 30.28
C GLY A 22 1.34 22.29 28.98
N LEU A 23 1.95 22.00 27.80
CA LEU A 23 1.33 22.23 26.49
C LEU A 23 2.08 23.10 25.45
N THR A 24 3.36 23.28 25.50
CA THR A 24 4.03 23.86 24.32
C THR A 24 4.69 22.76 23.48
N GLN A 25 3.96 22.24 22.51
CA GLN A 25 4.57 21.44 21.43
C GLN A 25 5.38 22.37 20.51
N LEU A 26 6.65 22.05 20.27
CA LEU A 26 7.45 22.76 19.27
C LEU A 26 6.87 22.50 17.88
N LEU A 27 6.46 23.57 17.18
CA LEU A 27 5.96 23.50 15.81
C LEU A 27 7.03 24.02 14.85
N ILE A 28 7.50 23.17 13.94
CA ILE A 28 8.40 23.52 12.86
C ILE A 28 7.59 23.57 11.56
N LEU A 29 7.48 24.77 11.00
CA LEU A 29 6.80 24.99 9.72
C LEU A 29 7.84 25.06 8.60
N PHE A 30 7.74 24.18 7.63
CA PHE A 30 8.54 24.28 6.41
C PHE A 30 7.96 25.34 5.47
N THR A 31 8.86 26.08 4.81
CA THR A 31 8.44 27.16 3.91
C THR A 31 7.57 26.65 2.76
N LYS A 32 6.54 27.42 2.40
CA LYS A 32 5.71 27.19 1.21
C LYS A 32 6.31 27.75 -0.07
N ASP A 33 7.39 28.51 0.04
CA ASP A 33 8.13 29.03 -1.11
C ASP A 33 8.88 27.90 -1.82
N ARG A 34 8.30 27.43 -2.91
CA ARG A 34 8.79 26.31 -3.71
C ARG A 34 10.18 26.55 -4.32
N SER A 35 10.57 27.81 -4.51
CA SER A 35 11.90 28.17 -5.03
C SER A 35 13.04 27.77 -4.08
N ARG A 36 12.74 27.59 -2.79
CA ARG A 36 13.69 27.18 -1.76
C ARG A 36 14.02 25.68 -1.78
N TYR A 37 13.36 24.91 -2.64
CA TYR A 37 13.55 23.46 -2.77
C TYR A 37 14.22 23.11 -4.11
N PRO A 38 15.56 23.11 -4.17
CA PRO A 38 16.28 22.84 -5.41
C PRO A 38 16.03 21.41 -5.88
N LEU A 39 16.04 21.22 -7.20
CA LEU A 39 16.00 19.88 -7.78
C LEU A 39 17.29 19.12 -7.46
N LYS A 40 17.15 17.86 -7.07
CA LYS A 40 18.23 16.91 -6.79
C LYS A 40 17.99 15.61 -7.54
N ALA A 41 19.08 14.97 -7.94
CA ALA A 41 18.99 13.59 -8.39
C ALA A 41 18.60 12.71 -7.20
N ALA A 42 17.58 11.91 -7.40
CA ALA A 42 16.95 11.12 -6.38
C ALA A 42 16.51 9.77 -6.96
N CYS A 43 16.31 8.76 -6.12
CA CYS A 43 15.53 7.58 -6.51
C CYS A 43 14.07 7.83 -6.13
N VAL A 44 13.17 7.78 -7.07
CA VAL A 44 11.74 8.06 -6.88
C VAL A 44 10.93 6.95 -7.50
N GLY A 45 10.05 6.32 -6.72
CA GLY A 45 9.28 5.18 -7.20
C GLY A 45 10.17 4.09 -7.78
N GLY A 46 11.37 3.88 -7.21
CA GLY A 46 12.33 2.87 -7.59
C GLY A 46 13.24 3.22 -8.77
N VAL A 47 13.14 4.41 -9.37
CA VAL A 47 13.95 4.82 -10.53
C VAL A 47 14.71 6.12 -10.26
N GLY A 48 15.86 6.29 -10.93
CA GLY A 48 16.65 7.53 -10.86
C GLY A 48 15.91 8.70 -11.50
N ALA A 49 15.59 9.74 -10.71
CA ALA A 49 14.79 10.86 -11.16
C ALA A 49 15.15 12.18 -10.47
N ALA A 50 14.81 13.30 -11.09
CA ALA A 50 14.84 14.62 -10.47
C ALA A 50 13.67 14.74 -9.47
N ARG A 51 13.91 15.31 -8.31
CA ARG A 51 12.93 15.62 -7.29
C ARG A 51 13.34 16.85 -6.49
N CYS A 52 12.38 17.63 -6.02
CA CYS A 52 12.68 18.67 -5.05
C CYS A 52 13.31 18.08 -3.79
N GLN A 53 14.32 18.75 -3.25
CA GLN A 53 15.01 18.31 -2.03
C GLN A 53 14.05 18.26 -0.86
N SER A 54 14.02 17.14 -0.15
CA SER A 54 13.24 16.98 1.07
C SER A 54 13.75 17.95 2.15
N PRO A 55 12.85 18.62 2.90
CA PRO A 55 13.26 19.56 3.94
C PRO A 55 14.08 18.89 5.06
N ILE A 56 13.79 17.63 5.34
CA ILE A 56 14.62 16.77 6.19
C ILE A 56 15.23 15.69 5.30
N SER A 57 16.55 15.69 5.15
CA SER A 57 17.23 14.71 4.32
C SER A 57 18.62 14.35 4.83
N ALA A 58 18.96 13.06 4.73
CA ALA A 58 20.31 12.57 5.00
C ALA A 58 20.68 11.48 4.00
N THR A 59 21.97 11.41 3.66
CA THR A 59 22.53 10.38 2.80
C THR A 59 23.82 9.85 3.38
N ASN A 60 24.00 8.52 3.39
CA ASN A 60 25.19 7.85 3.92
C ASN A 60 25.49 8.18 5.39
N ALA A 61 24.47 8.51 6.18
CA ALA A 61 24.65 8.90 7.57
C ALA A 61 24.43 7.70 8.52
N VAL A 62 25.09 7.77 9.66
CA VAL A 62 25.02 6.75 10.70
C VAL A 62 24.62 7.41 12.01
N ASN A 63 23.79 6.73 12.82
CA ASN A 63 23.30 7.20 14.11
C ASN A 63 22.47 8.50 13.96
N ILE A 64 21.36 8.41 13.23
CA ILE A 64 20.40 9.51 13.07
C ILE A 64 19.29 9.32 14.10
N ALA A 65 18.97 10.36 14.84
CA ALA A 65 17.80 10.37 15.71
C ALA A 65 17.00 11.66 15.55
N ILE A 66 15.67 11.52 15.44
CA ILE A 66 14.71 12.62 15.58
C ILE A 66 13.72 12.18 16.65
N THR A 67 13.76 12.83 17.81
CA THR A 67 12.99 12.40 18.97
C THR A 67 12.25 13.57 19.62
N GLY A 68 11.29 13.26 20.47
CA GLY A 68 10.50 14.25 21.20
C GLY A 68 9.04 14.27 20.77
N GLN A 69 8.30 15.34 21.13
CA GLN A 69 6.87 15.47 20.86
C GLN A 69 6.55 16.66 19.93
N GLY A 70 7.54 17.14 19.19
CA GLY A 70 7.37 18.24 18.25
C GLY A 70 6.58 17.88 17.01
N ILE A 71 6.10 18.91 16.33
CA ILE A 71 5.34 18.79 15.07
C ILE A 71 6.18 19.36 13.93
N PHE A 72 6.31 18.64 12.84
CA PHE A 72 6.85 19.10 11.58
C PHE A 72 5.70 19.23 10.56
N ASN A 73 5.40 20.45 10.15
CA ASN A 73 4.38 20.71 9.15
C ASN A 73 5.01 21.02 7.79
N GLY A 74 4.67 20.21 6.79
CA GLY A 74 5.27 20.25 5.46
C GLY A 74 4.75 21.34 4.54
N GLY A 75 3.70 22.09 4.93
CA GLY A 75 3.07 23.09 4.04
C GLY A 75 2.55 22.49 2.74
N GLY A 76 2.13 21.23 2.77
CA GLY A 76 1.82 20.42 1.58
C GLY A 76 0.69 20.95 0.72
N GLU A 77 -0.19 21.79 1.28
CA GLU A 77 -1.25 22.46 0.51
C GLU A 77 -0.69 23.38 -0.59
N ALA A 78 0.53 23.86 -0.45
CA ALA A 78 1.21 24.63 -1.49
C ALA A 78 1.73 23.77 -2.66
N TRP A 79 1.72 22.46 -2.49
CA TRP A 79 2.33 21.51 -3.43
C TRP A 79 1.33 20.57 -4.10
N ARG A 80 0.34 20.11 -3.33
CA ARG A 80 -0.54 19.02 -3.77
C ARG A 80 -1.60 19.51 -4.75
N PRO A 81 -1.84 18.79 -5.83
CA PRO A 81 -3.04 18.96 -6.62
C PRO A 81 -4.27 18.51 -5.83
N LEU A 82 -5.45 19.01 -6.19
CA LEU A 82 -6.71 18.60 -5.57
C LEU A 82 -7.75 18.27 -6.63
N LYS A 83 -8.40 17.11 -6.44
CA LYS A 83 -9.53 16.70 -7.29
C LYS A 83 -10.83 17.31 -6.79
N LYS A 84 -11.63 17.88 -7.68
CA LYS A 84 -12.94 18.49 -7.33
C LYS A 84 -13.85 17.53 -6.56
N GLY A 85 -13.93 16.27 -7.00
CA GLY A 85 -14.76 15.24 -6.35
C GLY A 85 -14.34 14.82 -4.93
N LYS A 86 -13.21 15.33 -4.42
CA LYS A 86 -12.71 15.02 -3.07
C LYS A 86 -13.06 16.10 -2.03
N VAL A 87 -13.68 17.19 -2.41
CA VAL A 87 -14.03 18.30 -1.53
C VAL A 87 -15.43 18.80 -1.83
N THR A 88 -15.99 19.57 -0.89
CA THR A 88 -17.29 20.21 -1.08
C THR A 88 -17.19 21.34 -2.13
N GLU A 89 -18.32 21.69 -2.75
CA GLU A 89 -18.38 22.78 -3.73
C GLU A 89 -17.93 24.13 -3.11
N SER A 90 -18.19 24.35 -1.84
CA SER A 90 -17.75 25.55 -1.11
C SER A 90 -16.22 25.58 -0.95
N GLU A 91 -15.62 24.46 -0.55
CA GLU A 91 -14.16 24.34 -0.45
C GLU A 91 -13.48 24.46 -1.81
N TRP A 92 -14.08 23.88 -2.86
CA TRP A 92 -13.60 24.00 -4.22
C TRP A 92 -13.57 25.46 -4.68
N LYS A 93 -14.66 26.22 -4.50
CA LYS A 93 -14.72 27.64 -4.82
C LYS A 93 -13.67 28.44 -4.05
N ARG A 94 -13.53 28.17 -2.74
CA ARG A 94 -12.50 28.81 -1.92
C ARG A 94 -11.09 28.53 -2.46
N LEU A 95 -10.80 27.27 -2.85
CA LEU A 95 -9.50 26.88 -3.37
C LEU A 95 -9.17 27.63 -4.68
N ILE A 96 -10.10 27.68 -5.63
CA ILE A 96 -9.91 28.40 -6.90
C ILE A 96 -9.59 29.88 -6.66
N ASN A 97 -10.20 30.50 -5.67
CA ASN A 97 -9.94 31.90 -5.30
C ASN A 97 -8.56 32.13 -4.68
N THR A 98 -7.84 31.09 -4.26
CA THR A 98 -6.46 31.22 -3.77
C THR A 98 -5.43 31.34 -4.90
N GLY A 99 -5.85 31.22 -6.16
CA GLY A 99 -4.99 31.15 -7.32
C GLY A 99 -4.79 29.72 -7.81
N GLY A 100 -3.64 29.44 -8.46
CA GLY A 100 -3.38 28.16 -9.12
C GLY A 100 -4.02 28.06 -10.49
N VAL A 101 -4.05 26.86 -11.05
CA VAL A 101 -4.58 26.57 -12.39
C VAL A 101 -5.45 25.32 -12.39
N LEU A 102 -6.44 25.28 -13.26
CA LEU A 102 -7.32 24.12 -13.43
C LEU A 102 -6.86 23.26 -14.61
N SER A 103 -7.10 21.94 -14.53
CA SER A 103 -7.08 21.07 -15.70
C SER A 103 -8.09 21.54 -16.77
N GLU A 104 -7.94 21.11 -18.01
CA GLU A 104 -8.82 21.48 -19.12
C GLU A 104 -10.28 21.14 -18.83
N ASP A 105 -10.52 19.95 -18.27
CA ASP A 105 -11.84 19.46 -17.85
C ASP A 105 -12.36 20.09 -16.53
N LYS A 106 -11.57 20.98 -15.91
CA LYS A 106 -11.87 21.65 -14.62
C LYS A 106 -12.16 20.72 -13.46
N THR A 107 -11.69 19.48 -13.53
CA THR A 107 -11.86 18.48 -12.46
C THR A 107 -10.72 18.45 -11.48
N ASN A 108 -9.54 18.99 -11.84
CA ASN A 108 -8.36 19.04 -11.02
C ASN A 108 -7.82 20.48 -10.90
N TRP A 109 -7.47 20.87 -9.69
CA TRP A 109 -6.75 22.08 -9.38
C TRP A 109 -5.27 21.78 -9.14
N TYR A 110 -4.40 22.63 -9.65
CA TYR A 110 -2.95 22.55 -9.45
C TYR A 110 -2.42 23.87 -8.89
N PRO A 111 -1.42 23.82 -7.99
CA PRO A 111 -0.92 25.03 -7.32
C PRO A 111 -0.14 25.98 -8.26
N SER A 112 0.24 25.52 -9.45
CA SER A 112 0.91 26.35 -10.48
C SER A 112 0.80 25.74 -11.87
N ALA A 113 1.13 26.55 -12.89
CA ALA A 113 1.23 26.08 -14.28
C ALA A 113 2.29 24.99 -14.44
N GLY A 114 3.43 25.10 -13.73
CA GLY A 114 4.46 24.07 -13.77
C GLY A 114 3.99 22.73 -13.16
N ALA A 115 3.15 22.77 -12.13
CA ALA A 115 2.54 21.56 -11.59
C ALA A 115 1.56 20.91 -12.58
N LEU A 116 0.73 21.69 -13.25
CA LEU A 116 -0.14 21.20 -14.32
C LEU A 116 0.67 20.62 -15.49
N GLN A 117 1.68 21.34 -15.97
CA GLN A 117 2.55 20.88 -17.06
C GLN A 117 3.20 19.54 -16.71
N GLY A 118 3.69 19.40 -15.48
CA GLY A 118 4.29 18.14 -15.01
C GLY A 118 3.31 16.97 -15.01
N SER A 119 2.03 17.21 -14.72
CA SER A 119 0.98 16.17 -14.76
C SER A 119 0.65 15.68 -16.17
N LEU A 120 0.96 16.46 -17.18
CA LEU A 120 0.70 16.17 -18.59
C LEU A 120 1.92 15.61 -19.33
N THR A 121 3.10 15.62 -18.72
CA THR A 121 4.33 15.13 -19.35
C THR A 121 4.53 13.63 -19.18
N ASN A 122 5.08 12.97 -20.20
CA ASN A 122 5.42 11.54 -20.14
C ASN A 122 6.67 11.27 -19.28
N ASN A 123 7.61 12.20 -19.26
CA ASN A 123 8.82 12.10 -18.42
C ASN A 123 8.70 12.98 -17.18
N ILE A 124 8.23 12.39 -16.10
CA ILE A 124 8.06 13.04 -14.81
C ILE A 124 9.35 13.00 -13.97
N GLY A 125 10.45 13.45 -14.54
CA GLY A 125 11.71 13.60 -13.84
C GLY A 125 12.76 12.53 -14.10
N LYS A 126 12.52 11.51 -14.92
CA LYS A 126 13.52 10.45 -15.20
C LYS A 126 14.79 11.03 -15.84
N LEU A 127 15.93 10.77 -15.21
CA LEU A 127 17.26 11.21 -15.69
C LEU A 127 17.81 10.22 -16.73
N VAL A 128 17.14 10.12 -17.88
CA VAL A 128 17.50 9.23 -18.98
C VAL A 128 17.61 10.02 -20.29
N GLY A 129 18.29 9.47 -21.29
CA GLY A 129 18.37 10.09 -22.61
C GLY A 129 19.04 11.49 -22.62
N GLY A 130 20.01 11.73 -21.76
CA GLY A 130 20.70 13.03 -21.67
C GLY A 130 19.95 14.10 -20.88
N ALA A 131 18.79 13.78 -20.27
CA ALA A 131 18.08 14.73 -19.41
C ALA A 131 18.91 15.08 -18.16
N THR A 132 18.98 16.37 -17.87
CA THR A 132 19.67 16.94 -16.70
C THR A 132 18.67 17.46 -15.68
N LEU A 133 19.11 17.80 -14.48
CA LEU A 133 18.22 18.42 -13.49
C LEU A 133 17.58 19.70 -14.01
N SER A 134 18.31 20.53 -14.75
CA SER A 134 17.81 21.78 -15.32
C SER A 134 16.69 21.56 -16.36
N SER A 135 16.68 20.42 -17.04
CA SER A 135 15.60 20.08 -17.98
C SER A 135 14.22 19.99 -17.30
N PHE A 136 14.18 19.80 -15.97
CA PHE A 136 12.96 19.63 -15.20
C PHE A 136 12.56 20.88 -14.40
N GLU A 137 13.30 21.99 -14.47
CA GLU A 137 12.93 23.23 -13.79
C GLU A 137 11.53 23.74 -14.16
N PRO A 138 11.05 23.63 -15.43
CA PRO A 138 9.71 24.08 -15.78
C PRO A 138 8.58 23.30 -15.06
N ILE A 139 8.85 22.05 -14.66
CA ILE A 139 7.90 21.20 -13.94
C ILE A 139 8.29 20.95 -12.48
N ARG A 140 9.20 21.75 -11.93
CA ARG A 140 9.69 21.59 -10.54
C ARG A 140 8.56 21.44 -9.52
N ASP A 141 7.52 22.23 -9.64
CA ASP A 141 6.40 22.24 -8.72
C ASP A 141 5.59 20.94 -8.73
N PHE A 142 5.66 20.16 -9.81
CA PHE A 142 5.12 18.82 -9.90
C PHE A 142 6.01 17.78 -9.19
N LEU A 143 7.31 18.01 -9.15
CA LEU A 143 8.31 17.13 -8.55
C LEU A 143 8.41 17.36 -7.03
N ARG A 144 7.30 17.26 -6.35
CA ARG A 144 7.10 17.55 -4.93
C ARG A 144 8.12 16.86 -4.03
N PRO A 145 8.65 17.52 -3.00
CA PRO A 145 9.55 16.87 -2.04
C PRO A 145 8.81 15.87 -1.16
N ASN A 146 9.46 14.79 -0.75
CA ASN A 146 9.03 14.02 0.41
C ASN A 146 9.35 14.84 1.67
N MET A 147 8.61 14.68 2.77
CA MET A 147 8.88 15.48 3.98
C MET A 147 10.21 15.09 4.61
N ILE A 148 10.43 13.80 4.85
CA ILE A 148 11.71 13.28 5.28
C ILE A 148 12.21 12.21 4.30
N ARG A 149 13.49 12.29 3.98
CA ARG A 149 14.15 11.31 3.13
C ARG A 149 15.50 10.90 3.67
N LEU A 150 15.63 9.62 4.00
CA LEU A 150 16.87 9.03 4.48
C LEU A 150 17.35 7.99 3.45
N THR A 151 18.55 8.19 2.91
CA THR A 151 19.09 7.31 1.86
C THR A 151 20.40 6.69 2.30
N ASN A 152 20.51 5.37 2.23
CA ASN A 152 21.70 4.60 2.62
C ASN A 152 22.20 4.94 4.04
N CYS A 153 21.25 5.05 4.98
CA CYS A 153 21.53 5.37 6.37
C CYS A 153 21.52 4.13 7.25
N SER A 154 22.14 4.20 8.41
CA SER A 154 22.09 3.12 9.39
C SER A 154 21.92 3.64 10.81
N ASN A 155 21.30 2.83 11.68
CA ASN A 155 20.94 3.18 13.05
C ASN A 155 20.07 4.45 13.06
N VAL A 156 18.87 4.32 12.56
CA VAL A 156 17.88 5.42 12.44
C VAL A 156 16.85 5.27 13.55
N LEU A 157 16.60 6.32 14.29
CA LEU A 157 15.54 6.42 15.31
C LEU A 157 14.63 7.61 15.01
N LEU A 158 13.34 7.34 14.77
CA LEU A 158 12.29 8.35 14.75
C LEU A 158 11.32 8.03 15.90
N GLU A 159 11.19 8.93 16.88
CA GLU A 159 10.43 8.62 18.09
C GLU A 159 9.59 9.78 18.61
N GLY A 160 8.29 9.55 18.80
CA GLY A 160 7.37 10.45 19.50
C GLY A 160 6.91 11.68 18.71
N ILE A 161 7.52 11.96 17.59
CA ILE A 161 7.27 13.14 16.75
C ILE A 161 5.99 13.02 15.92
N THR A 162 5.49 14.16 15.48
CA THR A 162 4.34 14.25 14.57
C THR A 162 4.77 14.89 13.25
N PHE A 163 4.44 14.25 12.13
CA PHE A 163 4.54 14.82 10.80
C PHE A 163 3.15 15.19 10.30
N GLU A 164 2.97 16.41 9.82
CA GLU A 164 1.68 16.89 9.31
C GLU A 164 1.82 17.50 7.93
N ASN A 165 0.77 17.32 7.11
CA ASN A 165 0.59 18.07 5.89
C ASN A 165 1.78 17.96 4.92
N SER A 166 2.19 16.72 4.63
CA SER A 166 3.31 16.45 3.72
C SER A 166 3.02 16.88 2.28
N PRO A 167 4.01 17.40 1.54
CA PRO A 167 3.88 17.69 0.11
C PRO A 167 3.69 16.45 -0.77
N ALA A 168 4.35 15.35 -0.41
CA ALA A 168 4.27 14.03 -1.05
C ALA A 168 4.42 12.95 0.04
N TRP A 169 5.13 11.85 -0.21
CA TRP A 169 5.41 10.82 0.81
C TRP A 169 5.98 11.44 2.08
N THR A 170 5.45 11.04 3.23
CA THR A 170 5.85 11.65 4.49
C THR A 170 7.22 11.15 4.92
N MET A 171 7.37 9.86 5.17
CA MET A 171 8.64 9.25 5.53
C MET A 171 9.11 8.31 4.42
N HIS A 172 10.12 8.69 3.66
CA HIS A 172 10.78 7.82 2.68
C HIS A 172 12.15 7.41 3.16
N ILE A 173 12.29 6.16 3.56
CA ILE A 173 13.55 5.57 4.01
C ILE A 173 13.99 4.55 2.96
N LEU A 174 15.14 4.82 2.34
CA LEU A 174 15.63 4.12 1.16
C LEU A 174 16.98 3.47 1.42
N MET A 175 17.17 2.20 1.05
CA MET A 175 18.43 1.45 1.15
C MET A 175 19.10 1.55 2.53
N SER A 176 18.30 1.61 3.59
CA SER A 176 18.77 1.87 4.95
C SER A 176 18.56 0.65 5.85
N LYS A 177 19.26 0.61 6.98
CA LYS A 177 19.21 -0.53 7.91
C LYS A 177 19.23 -0.12 9.36
N HIS A 178 18.74 -1.03 10.24
CA HIS A 178 18.61 -0.80 11.68
C HIS A 178 17.77 0.44 11.95
N ILE A 179 16.50 0.36 11.61
CA ILE A 179 15.55 1.47 11.64
C ILE A 179 14.55 1.21 12.75
N THR A 180 14.33 2.20 13.60
CA THR A 180 13.27 2.20 14.60
C THR A 180 12.38 3.41 14.40
N ILE A 181 11.08 3.16 14.19
CA ILE A 181 10.03 4.19 14.08
C ILE A 181 9.04 3.86 15.18
N ARG A 182 9.03 4.67 16.24
CA ARG A 182 8.23 4.37 17.42
C ARG A 182 7.39 5.56 17.87
N LYS A 183 6.09 5.31 18.12
CA LYS A 183 5.15 6.35 18.58
C LYS A 183 5.15 7.61 17.70
N VAL A 184 5.39 7.44 16.42
CA VAL A 184 5.34 8.52 15.42
C VAL A 184 3.90 8.70 14.96
N ASN A 185 3.48 9.97 14.84
CA ASN A 185 2.18 10.30 14.28
C ASN A 185 2.36 10.93 12.90
N VAL A 186 1.50 10.54 11.95
CA VAL A 186 1.37 11.20 10.65
C VAL A 186 -0.05 11.70 10.50
N LYS A 187 -0.21 12.96 10.09
CA LYS A 187 -1.51 13.58 9.84
C LYS A 187 -1.50 14.31 8.52
N ASN A 188 -1.96 13.65 7.50
CA ASN A 188 -2.18 14.23 6.18
C ASN A 188 -3.68 14.31 5.88
N PRO A 189 -4.14 15.22 5.00
CA PRO A 189 -5.53 15.20 4.57
C PRO A 189 -5.85 13.87 3.87
N TRP A 190 -6.99 13.28 4.15
CA TRP A 190 -7.46 12.03 3.54
C TRP A 190 -7.53 12.08 2.01
N TYR A 191 -7.65 13.26 1.43
CA TYR A 191 -7.65 13.50 -0.02
C TYR A 191 -6.25 13.78 -0.59
N GLY A 192 -5.22 13.75 0.23
CA GLY A 192 -3.85 14.09 -0.17
C GLY A 192 -3.25 13.04 -1.10
N GLN A 193 -2.99 13.39 -2.36
CA GLN A 193 -2.41 12.47 -3.33
C GLN A 193 -0.93 12.20 -3.02
N ASN A 194 -0.53 10.95 -3.00
CA ASN A 194 0.83 10.48 -2.70
C ASN A 194 1.35 11.01 -1.36
N THR A 195 0.48 11.02 -0.34
CA THR A 195 0.88 11.39 1.02
C THR A 195 1.11 10.16 1.89
N ASP A 196 1.65 9.08 1.29
CA ASP A 196 2.02 7.86 2.00
C ASP A 196 2.67 8.21 3.35
N ALA A 197 2.25 7.54 4.44
CA ALA A 197 2.78 7.86 5.75
C ALA A 197 4.22 7.35 5.91
N LEU A 198 4.49 6.12 5.49
CA LEU A 198 5.79 5.49 5.57
C LEU A 198 6.06 4.61 4.36
N ASP A 199 7.15 4.89 3.65
CA ASP A 199 7.72 4.05 2.60
C ASP A 199 9.09 3.51 3.03
N LEU A 200 9.17 2.21 3.30
CA LEU A 200 10.43 1.50 3.47
C LEU A 200 10.81 0.87 2.13
N GLU A 201 11.82 1.44 1.46
CA GLU A 201 12.27 0.97 0.14
C GLU A 201 13.67 0.36 0.21
N SER A 202 13.79 -0.92 -0.11
CA SER A 202 15.07 -1.65 -0.06
C SER A 202 15.76 -1.56 1.33
N CYS A 203 14.97 -1.65 2.39
CA CYS A 203 15.42 -1.51 3.77
C CYS A 203 15.56 -2.87 4.45
N THR A 204 16.39 -2.94 5.46
CA THR A 204 16.62 -4.18 6.23
C THR A 204 16.62 -3.88 7.73
N ASN A 205 16.00 -4.78 8.50
CA ASN A 205 15.97 -4.71 9.96
C ASN A 205 15.31 -3.40 10.44
N ALA A 206 13.98 -3.36 10.35
CA ALA A 206 13.21 -2.22 10.80
C ALA A 206 12.10 -2.62 11.77
N LEU A 207 11.90 -1.80 12.77
CA LEU A 207 10.81 -1.87 13.74
C LEU A 207 9.92 -0.64 13.59
N ILE A 208 8.63 -0.86 13.35
CA ILE A 208 7.57 0.14 13.43
C ILE A 208 6.69 -0.24 14.61
N ASP A 209 6.60 0.60 15.63
CA ASP A 209 5.91 0.27 16.88
C ASP A 209 5.10 1.45 17.42
N GLY A 210 3.81 1.20 17.68
CA GLY A 210 2.92 2.13 18.37
C GLY A 210 2.67 3.43 17.62
N CYS A 211 2.71 3.41 16.29
CA CYS A 211 2.51 4.58 15.44
C CYS A 211 1.03 4.83 15.15
N ASN A 212 0.69 6.08 14.79
CA ASN A 212 -0.65 6.45 14.30
C ASN A 212 -0.51 7.18 12.98
N PHE A 213 -1.04 6.60 11.92
CA PHE A 213 -0.94 7.15 10.56
C PHE A 213 -2.34 7.49 10.03
N ASP A 214 -2.61 8.76 9.85
CA ASP A 214 -3.79 9.28 9.17
C ASP A 214 -3.35 9.96 7.88
N THR A 215 -3.67 9.36 6.73
CA THR A 215 -3.11 9.81 5.46
C THR A 215 -4.04 9.56 4.27
N GLY A 216 -3.76 10.21 3.15
CA GLY A 216 -4.57 10.11 1.92
C GLY A 216 -4.00 9.14 0.88
N ASP A 217 -2.92 8.42 1.17
CA ASP A 217 -2.35 7.35 0.36
C ASP A 217 -1.91 6.19 1.28
N ASP A 218 -0.97 5.33 0.90
CA ASP A 218 -0.63 4.12 1.67
C ASP A 218 -0.15 4.44 3.11
N GLY A 219 -0.56 3.64 4.09
CA GLY A 219 -0.17 3.77 5.49
C GLY A 219 1.26 3.28 5.74
N ILE A 220 1.44 1.98 6.00
CA ILE A 220 2.76 1.33 6.05
C ILE A 220 3.01 0.72 4.69
N CYS A 221 3.96 1.23 3.92
CA CYS A 221 4.24 0.75 2.58
C CYS A 221 5.65 0.19 2.43
N ILE A 222 5.73 -1.04 1.94
CA ILE A 222 6.98 -1.76 1.68
C ILE A 222 7.26 -1.72 0.17
N LYS A 223 8.43 -1.23 -0.19
CA LYS A 223 8.89 -1.10 -1.58
C LYS A 223 10.32 -1.63 -1.73
N SER A 224 10.73 -1.94 -2.95
CA SER A 224 12.11 -2.41 -3.23
C SER A 224 12.57 -2.08 -4.65
N GLY A 225 12.13 -0.96 -5.16
CA GLY A 225 12.49 -0.52 -6.50
C GLY A 225 11.50 -0.97 -7.57
N ARG A 226 11.67 -0.41 -8.78
CA ARG A 226 10.72 -0.55 -9.87
C ARG A 226 11.36 -1.12 -11.11
N ASP A 227 10.69 -2.10 -11.71
CA ASP A 227 11.02 -2.70 -12.99
C ASP A 227 12.50 -3.16 -13.06
N GLU A 228 13.17 -2.98 -14.18
CA GLU A 228 14.56 -3.38 -14.37
C GLU A 228 15.55 -2.74 -13.37
N GLU A 229 15.36 -1.45 -13.05
CA GLU A 229 16.23 -0.77 -12.07
C GLU A 229 16.12 -1.39 -10.68
N GLY A 230 14.90 -1.73 -10.24
CA GLY A 230 14.69 -2.41 -8.97
C GLY A 230 15.27 -3.82 -8.95
N ARG A 231 15.11 -4.59 -10.03
CA ARG A 231 15.72 -5.92 -10.16
C ARG A 231 17.25 -5.85 -10.17
N LYS A 232 17.84 -4.93 -10.95
CA LYS A 232 19.29 -4.72 -10.97
C LYS A 232 19.87 -4.25 -9.64
N ARG A 233 19.13 -3.43 -8.89
CA ARG A 233 19.50 -3.06 -7.54
C ARG A 233 19.63 -4.28 -6.63
N GLY A 234 18.76 -5.28 -6.78
CA GLY A 234 18.84 -6.56 -6.09
C GLY A 234 18.78 -6.45 -4.56
N MET A 235 18.12 -5.42 -4.04
CA MET A 235 17.99 -5.14 -2.60
C MET A 235 16.54 -5.30 -2.15
N PRO A 236 16.15 -6.46 -1.63
CA PRO A 236 14.83 -6.66 -1.07
C PRO A 236 14.64 -5.82 0.19
N THR A 237 13.39 -5.46 0.50
CA THR A 237 13.04 -5.02 1.85
C THR A 237 12.77 -6.26 2.69
N LYS A 238 13.50 -6.42 3.80
CA LYS A 238 13.42 -7.64 4.61
C LYS A 238 13.68 -7.43 6.09
N ASP A 239 13.26 -8.42 6.89
CA ASP A 239 13.41 -8.42 8.35
C ASP A 239 12.70 -7.20 8.97
N ILE A 240 11.42 -7.04 8.68
CA ILE A 240 10.60 -5.91 9.10
C ILE A 240 9.56 -6.39 10.13
N ILE A 241 9.40 -5.64 11.20
CA ILE A 241 8.36 -5.82 12.21
C ILE A 241 7.52 -4.55 12.29
N ALA A 242 6.21 -4.66 12.06
CA ALA A 242 5.24 -3.58 12.25
C ALA A 242 4.21 -4.02 13.28
N ILE A 243 4.17 -3.33 14.43
CA ILE A 243 3.32 -3.72 15.55
C ILE A 243 2.60 -2.52 16.18
N ASN A 244 1.48 -2.80 16.84
CA ASN A 244 0.77 -1.84 17.70
C ASN A 244 0.42 -0.54 16.97
N THR A 245 0.26 -0.57 15.65
CA THR A 245 0.11 0.63 14.81
C THR A 245 -1.33 0.76 14.31
N THR A 246 -1.87 1.97 14.38
CA THR A 246 -3.19 2.30 13.85
C THR A 246 -3.04 3.12 12.57
N VAL A 247 -3.80 2.75 11.54
CA VAL A 247 -3.83 3.46 10.25
C VAL A 247 -5.25 3.89 9.94
N TYR A 248 -5.41 5.16 9.55
CA TYR A 248 -6.70 5.77 9.19
C TYR A 248 -6.69 6.26 7.74
N HIS A 249 -7.81 6.11 7.03
CA HIS A 249 -8.14 6.73 5.72
C HIS A 249 -7.16 6.44 4.58
N ALA A 250 -6.12 5.69 4.80
CA ALA A 250 -5.08 5.35 3.82
C ALA A 250 -5.63 4.53 2.63
N HIS A 251 -4.95 4.54 1.49
CA HIS A 251 -5.25 3.62 0.40
C HIS A 251 -4.99 2.15 0.76
N GLY A 252 -4.17 1.88 1.76
CA GLY A 252 -3.99 0.57 2.36
C GLY A 252 -3.41 0.68 3.76
N GLY A 253 -3.89 -0.15 4.70
CA GLY A 253 -3.37 -0.17 6.06
C GLY A 253 -1.92 -0.64 6.11
N PHE A 254 -1.67 -1.83 5.62
CA PHE A 254 -0.34 -2.38 5.34
C PHE A 254 -0.25 -2.78 3.87
N VAL A 255 0.80 -2.32 3.19
CA VAL A 255 0.93 -2.43 1.74
C VAL A 255 2.29 -2.98 1.34
N ILE A 256 2.33 -3.90 0.38
CA ILE A 256 3.55 -4.25 -0.35
C ILE A 256 3.34 -3.94 -1.82
N GLY A 257 4.21 -3.09 -2.37
CA GLY A 257 4.19 -2.72 -3.79
C GLY A 257 3.50 -1.35 -4.08
N SER A 258 3.25 -1.08 -5.38
CA SER A 258 3.60 -1.90 -6.56
C SER A 258 5.10 -1.93 -6.90
N GLU A 259 5.90 -1.05 -6.39
CA GLU A 259 7.36 -0.99 -6.61
C GLU A 259 8.08 -2.01 -5.72
N MET A 260 7.99 -3.31 -6.08
CA MET A 260 8.53 -4.43 -5.30
C MET A 260 9.55 -5.28 -6.08
N SER A 261 10.20 -4.69 -7.09
CA SER A 261 11.03 -5.41 -8.05
C SER A 261 12.32 -6.01 -7.47
N GLY A 262 12.80 -5.48 -6.33
CA GLY A 262 13.89 -6.08 -5.58
C GLY A 262 13.46 -7.19 -4.60
N GLY A 263 12.12 -7.39 -4.45
CA GLY A 263 11.56 -8.39 -3.55
C GLY A 263 11.23 -7.86 -2.14
N ALA A 264 10.45 -8.65 -1.41
CA ALA A 264 10.17 -8.44 0.01
C ALA A 264 10.13 -9.78 0.75
N ASN A 265 10.75 -9.88 1.92
CA ASN A 265 10.90 -11.15 2.61
C ASN A 265 10.95 -10.97 4.14
N ASN A 266 10.42 -11.96 4.87
CA ASN A 266 10.50 -12.02 6.32
C ASN A 266 9.92 -10.75 6.99
N ILE A 267 8.61 -10.54 6.80
CA ILE A 267 7.91 -9.36 7.29
C ILE A 267 6.77 -9.79 8.21
N PHE A 268 6.72 -9.18 9.39
CA PHE A 268 5.74 -9.46 10.44
C PHE A 268 4.89 -8.23 10.73
N VAL A 269 3.58 -8.38 10.65
CA VAL A 269 2.61 -7.33 10.98
C VAL A 269 1.68 -7.85 12.07
N SER A 270 1.66 -7.23 13.24
CA SER A 270 0.85 -7.74 14.33
C SER A 270 0.25 -6.65 15.22
N ASN A 271 -0.90 -6.95 15.85
CA ASN A 271 -1.58 -6.03 16.75
C ASN A 271 -1.86 -4.65 16.09
N CYS A 272 -2.21 -4.64 14.81
CA CYS A 272 -2.49 -3.41 14.07
C CYS A 272 -3.99 -3.22 13.87
N THR A 273 -4.39 -1.95 13.76
CA THR A 273 -5.79 -1.57 13.53
C THR A 273 -5.88 -0.68 12.30
N PHE A 274 -6.77 -1.03 11.37
CA PHE A 274 -7.01 -0.25 10.15
C PHE A 274 -8.46 0.24 10.13
N ILE A 275 -8.66 1.56 10.00
CA ILE A 275 -9.98 2.20 10.12
C ILE A 275 -10.22 3.11 8.92
N GLY A 276 -11.26 2.82 8.14
CA GLY A 276 -11.64 3.63 6.98
C GLY A 276 -10.59 3.66 5.87
N THR A 277 -9.68 2.67 5.83
CA THR A 277 -8.72 2.54 4.72
C THR A 277 -9.43 1.99 3.49
N ASP A 278 -8.93 2.33 2.29
CA ASP A 278 -9.50 1.75 1.07
C ASP A 278 -9.34 0.21 1.08
N ILE A 279 -8.18 -0.28 1.47
CA ILE A 279 -7.86 -1.71 1.59
C ILE A 279 -7.22 -1.95 2.97
N GLY A 280 -7.48 -3.12 3.57
CA GLY A 280 -6.84 -3.51 4.83
C GLY A 280 -5.39 -3.97 4.63
N LEU A 281 -5.19 -5.23 4.25
CA LEU A 281 -3.91 -5.81 3.85
C LEU A 281 -3.84 -5.83 2.32
N ARG A 282 -2.87 -5.11 1.75
CA ARG A 282 -2.81 -4.85 0.30
C ARG A 282 -1.49 -5.29 -0.32
N PHE A 283 -1.55 -6.27 -1.23
CA PHE A 283 -0.40 -6.78 -1.98
C PHE A 283 -0.63 -6.53 -3.47
N LYS A 284 0.11 -5.60 -4.05
CA LYS A 284 -0.12 -5.12 -5.43
C LYS A 284 1.14 -5.16 -6.27
N THR A 285 1.01 -5.67 -7.49
CA THR A 285 2.08 -5.72 -8.48
C THR A 285 1.51 -5.78 -9.89
N THR A 286 2.36 -5.83 -10.89
CA THR A 286 1.97 -6.02 -12.29
C THR A 286 3.09 -6.70 -13.06
N ARG A 287 2.76 -7.31 -14.20
CA ARG A 287 3.75 -7.80 -15.16
C ARG A 287 4.80 -6.74 -15.46
N GLY A 288 6.04 -7.13 -15.64
CA GLY A 288 7.18 -6.23 -15.82
C GLY A 288 7.92 -5.85 -14.54
N ARG A 289 7.26 -5.94 -13.37
CA ARG A 289 7.92 -5.69 -12.07
C ARG A 289 8.98 -6.73 -11.76
N GLY A 290 8.67 -8.03 -11.93
CA GLY A 290 9.49 -9.09 -11.36
C GLY A 290 9.53 -9.04 -9.84
N GLY A 291 10.56 -9.64 -9.25
CA GLY A 291 10.74 -9.68 -7.81
C GLY A 291 9.89 -10.75 -7.11
N VAL A 292 10.33 -11.16 -5.94
CA VAL A 292 9.65 -12.17 -5.11
C VAL A 292 9.22 -11.55 -3.79
N VAL A 293 7.93 -11.64 -3.49
CA VAL A 293 7.38 -11.29 -2.18
C VAL A 293 6.99 -12.59 -1.50
N GLU A 294 7.63 -12.88 -0.38
CA GLU A 294 7.45 -14.15 0.32
C GLU A 294 7.69 -14.04 1.82
N ASN A 295 7.21 -15.04 2.57
CA ASN A 295 7.38 -15.14 4.01
C ASN A 295 6.82 -13.89 4.72
N ILE A 296 5.54 -13.60 4.47
CA ILE A 296 4.80 -12.48 5.02
C ILE A 296 3.81 -13.00 6.06
N TYR A 297 3.87 -12.46 7.25
CA TYR A 297 3.08 -12.89 8.39
C TYR A 297 2.22 -11.73 8.90
N ALA A 298 0.92 -11.94 9.04
CA ALA A 298 0.02 -10.98 9.67
C ALA A 298 -0.80 -11.65 10.76
N SER A 299 -0.86 -11.04 11.95
CA SER A 299 -1.61 -11.61 13.07
C SER A 299 -2.26 -10.54 13.93
N ASN A 300 -3.42 -10.87 14.53
CA ASN A 300 -4.14 -9.96 15.41
C ASN A 300 -4.42 -8.60 14.73
N ILE A 301 -5.01 -8.63 13.56
CA ILE A 301 -5.35 -7.44 12.79
C ILE A 301 -6.84 -7.13 12.97
N THR A 302 -7.15 -5.92 13.39
CA THR A 302 -8.53 -5.43 13.48
C THR A 302 -8.78 -4.42 12.36
N MET A 303 -9.87 -4.62 11.61
CA MET A 303 -10.27 -3.74 10.52
C MET A 303 -11.69 -3.25 10.73
N ARG A 304 -11.92 -1.97 10.43
CA ARG A 304 -13.23 -1.35 10.54
C ARG A 304 -13.47 -0.38 9.40
N ASP A 305 -14.67 -0.46 8.81
CA ASP A 305 -15.12 0.47 7.77
C ASP A 305 -14.15 0.54 6.57
N ILE A 306 -13.66 -0.62 6.13
CA ILE A 306 -12.80 -0.74 4.95
C ILE A 306 -13.66 -0.48 3.70
N VAL A 307 -13.17 0.39 2.80
CA VAL A 307 -13.95 0.81 1.63
C VAL A 307 -14.05 -0.30 0.59
N GLY A 308 -12.95 -0.97 0.30
CA GLY A 308 -12.82 -2.07 -0.66
C GLY A 308 -12.62 -3.42 0.03
N GLU A 309 -11.49 -4.04 -0.18
CA GLU A 309 -11.19 -5.40 0.30
C GLU A 309 -10.48 -5.40 1.67
N ALA A 310 -10.89 -6.32 2.56
CA ALA A 310 -10.16 -6.52 3.80
C ALA A 310 -8.76 -7.11 3.52
N VAL A 311 -8.66 -8.07 2.59
CA VAL A 311 -7.38 -8.65 2.15
C VAL A 311 -7.36 -8.68 0.62
N LEU A 312 -6.38 -8.02 0.02
CA LEU A 312 -6.22 -7.90 -1.43
C LEU A 312 -4.85 -8.39 -1.90
N PHE A 313 -4.87 -9.30 -2.85
CA PHE A 313 -3.73 -9.65 -3.69
C PHE A 313 -4.06 -9.33 -5.15
N ASP A 314 -3.33 -8.43 -5.79
CA ASP A 314 -3.60 -8.00 -7.16
C ASP A 314 -2.33 -7.92 -8.00
N MET A 315 -2.22 -8.79 -9.01
CA MET A 315 -1.11 -8.80 -9.97
C MET A 315 -1.44 -8.06 -11.28
N TYR A 316 -2.52 -7.27 -11.30
CA TYR A 316 -2.94 -6.43 -12.43
C TYR A 316 -2.97 -4.94 -12.08
N TYR A 317 -2.24 -4.53 -11.05
CA TYR A 317 -2.23 -3.14 -10.61
C TYR A 317 -1.77 -2.20 -11.73
N ALA A 318 -2.67 -1.29 -12.14
CA ALA A 318 -2.46 -0.38 -13.26
C ALA A 318 -2.07 -1.10 -14.58
N ALA A 319 -2.50 -2.35 -14.75
CA ALA A 319 -2.24 -3.12 -15.96
C ALA A 319 -2.95 -2.50 -17.17
N LYS A 320 -2.34 -2.68 -18.34
CA LYS A 320 -2.94 -2.41 -19.63
C LYS A 320 -3.61 -3.64 -20.24
N ASP A 321 -3.33 -4.80 -19.69
CA ASP A 321 -3.88 -6.09 -20.11
C ASP A 321 -5.36 -6.18 -19.75
N PRO A 322 -6.14 -6.98 -20.48
CA PRO A 322 -7.48 -7.35 -20.06
C PRO A 322 -7.46 -7.93 -18.64
N VAL A 323 -8.32 -7.43 -17.78
CA VAL A 323 -8.41 -7.84 -16.38
C VAL A 323 -9.59 -8.79 -16.23
N PRO A 324 -9.45 -9.95 -15.56
CA PRO A 324 -10.60 -10.80 -15.24
C PRO A 324 -11.55 -10.02 -14.33
N LEU A 325 -12.81 -9.90 -14.74
CA LEU A 325 -13.85 -9.24 -13.97
C LEU A 325 -14.82 -10.27 -13.39
N GLU A 326 -15.22 -10.06 -12.16
CA GLU A 326 -16.22 -10.87 -11.49
C GLU A 326 -17.60 -10.69 -12.16
N GLY A 327 -18.29 -11.81 -12.43
CA GLY A 327 -19.72 -11.79 -12.76
C GLY A 327 -20.12 -11.33 -14.14
N GLU A 328 -19.22 -10.97 -15.03
CA GLU A 328 -19.55 -10.69 -16.42
C GLU A 328 -19.81 -11.99 -17.18
N LYS A 329 -21.10 -12.31 -17.35
CA LYS A 329 -21.59 -13.59 -17.91
C LYS A 329 -21.34 -13.76 -19.41
N LYS A 330 -20.79 -12.79 -20.13
CA LYS A 330 -20.86 -12.84 -21.57
C LYS A 330 -19.54 -13.13 -22.29
N ASP A 331 -18.45 -12.58 -21.91
CA ASP A 331 -17.19 -12.87 -22.60
C ASP A 331 -16.05 -12.66 -21.59
N MET A 332 -15.62 -13.75 -20.96
CA MET A 332 -14.39 -13.69 -20.19
C MET A 332 -13.27 -13.17 -21.08
N PRO A 333 -12.58 -12.10 -20.68
CA PRO A 333 -11.44 -11.62 -21.46
C PRO A 333 -10.44 -12.77 -21.59
N VAL A 334 -10.01 -13.05 -22.82
CA VAL A 334 -8.96 -14.04 -23.08
C VAL A 334 -7.65 -13.46 -22.52
N ILE A 335 -7.24 -13.94 -21.37
CA ILE A 335 -5.99 -13.52 -20.76
C ILE A 335 -4.89 -14.40 -21.31
N GLN A 336 -3.96 -13.78 -22.01
CA GLN A 336 -2.82 -14.49 -22.59
C GLN A 336 -1.85 -14.92 -21.50
N THR A 337 -1.45 -16.20 -21.52
CA THR A 337 -0.33 -16.71 -20.73
C THR A 337 0.98 -16.29 -21.38
N LEU A 338 1.83 -15.61 -20.64
CA LEU A 338 3.14 -15.15 -21.11
C LEU A 338 4.26 -16.07 -20.62
N PRO A 339 5.43 -16.10 -21.30
CA PRO A 339 6.60 -16.79 -20.76
C PRO A 339 7.01 -16.23 -19.39
N VAL A 340 7.36 -17.10 -18.46
CA VAL A 340 7.94 -16.70 -17.18
C VAL A 340 9.36 -16.19 -17.39
N THR A 341 9.63 -14.98 -16.92
CA THR A 341 10.92 -14.31 -17.02
C THR A 341 11.30 -13.64 -15.69
N GLU A 342 12.45 -13.01 -15.61
CA GLU A 342 12.83 -12.18 -14.45
C GLU A 342 11.87 -11.01 -14.18
N ALA A 343 11.10 -10.62 -15.20
CA ALA A 343 10.07 -9.56 -15.11
C ALA A 343 8.71 -10.09 -14.61
N THR A 344 8.56 -11.40 -14.42
CA THR A 344 7.34 -12.00 -13.87
C THR A 344 7.35 -11.89 -12.35
N PRO A 345 6.40 -11.18 -11.73
CA PRO A 345 6.33 -11.02 -10.29
C PRO A 345 5.87 -12.32 -9.62
N ILE A 346 6.32 -12.58 -8.39
CA ILE A 346 5.98 -13.76 -7.61
C ILE A 346 5.47 -13.35 -6.24
N PHE A 347 4.25 -13.79 -5.90
CA PHE A 347 3.67 -13.71 -4.56
C PHE A 347 3.46 -15.12 -4.01
N ARG A 348 4.14 -15.46 -2.90
CA ARG A 348 4.03 -16.77 -2.26
C ARG A 348 4.36 -16.74 -0.77
N ASN A 349 3.91 -17.76 -0.03
CA ASN A 349 4.22 -17.97 1.40
C ASN A 349 3.69 -16.80 2.27
N PHE A 350 2.37 -16.64 2.31
CA PHE A 350 1.69 -15.68 3.18
C PHE A 350 0.90 -16.42 4.25
N TYR A 351 1.06 -15.99 5.50
CA TYR A 351 0.48 -16.64 6.67
C TYR A 351 -0.25 -15.61 7.52
N PHE A 352 -1.58 -15.61 7.46
CA PHE A 352 -2.39 -14.65 8.18
C PHE A 352 -3.28 -15.38 9.19
N ASN A 353 -3.33 -14.87 10.42
CA ASN A 353 -4.21 -15.41 11.43
C ASN A 353 -4.81 -14.31 12.31
N HIS A 354 -5.95 -14.61 12.92
CA HIS A 354 -6.66 -13.69 13.83
C HIS A 354 -6.92 -12.33 13.20
N VAL A 355 -7.55 -12.32 12.02
CA VAL A 355 -7.97 -11.09 11.33
C VAL A 355 -9.47 -10.91 11.52
N TYR A 356 -9.85 -9.76 12.04
CA TYR A 356 -11.25 -9.39 12.28
C TYR A 356 -11.57 -8.15 11.45
N CYS A 357 -12.57 -8.24 10.59
CA CYS A 357 -13.03 -7.13 9.78
C CYS A 357 -14.53 -6.91 9.99
N ASN A 358 -14.88 -5.69 10.39
CA ASN A 358 -16.26 -5.23 10.47
C ASN A 358 -16.49 -4.10 9.49
N GLY A 359 -17.06 -4.42 8.34
CA GLY A 359 -17.33 -3.49 7.24
C GLY A 359 -16.21 -3.50 6.20
N ALA A 360 -16.47 -4.15 5.05
CA ALA A 360 -15.69 -4.07 3.83
C ALA A 360 -16.59 -4.40 2.64
N GLU A 361 -16.18 -4.00 1.44
CA GLU A 361 -16.89 -4.43 0.21
C GLU A 361 -16.70 -5.92 -0.01
N LYS A 362 -15.48 -6.45 0.19
CA LYS A 362 -15.15 -7.87 -0.01
C LYS A 362 -14.21 -8.38 1.09
N ALA A 363 -14.39 -9.63 1.51
CA ALA A 363 -13.55 -10.23 2.54
C ALA A 363 -12.12 -10.49 2.04
N VAL A 364 -11.99 -11.29 0.97
CA VAL A 364 -10.69 -11.65 0.38
C VAL A 364 -10.77 -11.58 -1.13
N PHE A 365 -9.80 -10.95 -1.74
CA PHE A 365 -9.63 -10.87 -3.17
C PHE A 365 -8.22 -11.32 -3.58
N VAL A 366 -8.14 -12.37 -4.38
CA VAL A 366 -6.89 -12.92 -4.91
C VAL A 366 -6.97 -12.91 -6.43
N ARG A 367 -6.10 -12.14 -7.08
CA ARG A 367 -6.04 -12.05 -8.54
C ARG A 367 -4.61 -12.19 -9.02
N GLY A 368 -4.22 -13.43 -9.34
CA GLY A 368 -2.94 -13.78 -9.93
C GLY A 368 -2.93 -13.64 -11.44
N ILE A 369 -1.81 -13.98 -12.07
CA ILE A 369 -1.64 -14.07 -13.53
C ILE A 369 -1.51 -15.53 -13.95
N PRO A 370 -1.93 -15.89 -15.18
CA PRO A 370 -2.00 -17.31 -15.59
C PRO A 370 -0.65 -18.01 -15.57
N GLU A 371 0.44 -17.32 -15.89
CA GLU A 371 1.81 -17.87 -15.90
C GLU A 371 2.45 -17.94 -14.51
N MET A 372 1.88 -17.22 -13.49
CA MET A 372 2.42 -17.22 -12.14
C MET A 372 1.28 -17.01 -11.13
N ASN A 373 0.73 -18.10 -10.64
CA ASN A 373 -0.33 -18.05 -9.65
C ASN A 373 0.18 -17.48 -8.32
N ILE A 374 -0.69 -16.77 -7.61
CA ILE A 374 -0.47 -16.44 -6.21
C ILE A 374 -0.57 -17.73 -5.41
N SER A 375 0.45 -18.07 -4.61
CA SER A 375 0.53 -19.41 -4.04
C SER A 375 0.97 -19.46 -2.59
N ASN A 376 0.62 -20.57 -1.94
CA ASN A 376 0.97 -20.86 -0.54
C ASN A 376 0.44 -19.76 0.39
N LEU A 377 -0.88 -19.55 0.37
CA LEU A 377 -1.59 -18.66 1.30
C LEU A 377 -2.27 -19.49 2.36
N VAL A 378 -2.03 -19.17 3.62
CA VAL A 378 -2.74 -19.77 4.77
C VAL A 378 -3.44 -18.67 5.54
N LEU A 379 -4.77 -18.72 5.56
CA LEU A 379 -5.64 -17.78 6.26
C LEU A 379 -6.36 -18.56 7.36
N SER A 380 -6.16 -18.19 8.62
CA SER A 380 -6.67 -18.96 9.76
C SER A 380 -7.34 -18.06 10.81
N ASP A 381 -8.39 -18.59 11.44
CA ASP A 381 -9.06 -17.96 12.58
C ASP A 381 -9.52 -16.53 12.30
N MET A 382 -10.32 -16.35 11.26
CA MET A 382 -10.75 -15.03 10.81
C MET A 382 -12.27 -14.85 10.87
N VAL A 383 -12.68 -13.61 11.08
CA VAL A 383 -14.09 -13.21 11.03
C VAL A 383 -14.22 -11.99 10.12
N PHE A 384 -15.06 -12.12 9.11
CA PHE A 384 -15.36 -11.04 8.17
C PHE A 384 -16.86 -10.75 8.15
N ALA A 385 -17.24 -9.52 8.50
CA ALA A 385 -18.57 -8.97 8.25
C ALA A 385 -18.45 -8.00 7.06
N THR A 386 -18.85 -8.45 5.86
CA THR A 386 -18.58 -7.75 4.59
C THR A 386 -19.80 -7.77 3.67
N LYS A 387 -19.78 -6.99 2.58
CA LYS A 387 -20.85 -7.07 1.60
C LYS A 387 -20.72 -8.34 0.75
N LYS A 388 -19.52 -8.65 0.27
CA LYS A 388 -19.22 -9.83 -0.56
C LYS A 388 -18.23 -10.75 0.14
N GLY A 389 -18.19 -12.01 -0.27
CA GLY A 389 -17.33 -13.02 0.30
C GLY A 389 -15.90 -13.02 -0.27
N ILE A 390 -15.51 -14.15 -0.87
CA ILE A 390 -14.15 -14.42 -1.33
C ILE A 390 -14.13 -14.57 -2.85
N GLU A 391 -13.10 -14.01 -3.49
CA GLU A 391 -12.82 -14.18 -4.92
C GLU A 391 -11.38 -14.64 -5.12
N ILE A 392 -11.18 -15.71 -5.91
CA ILE A 392 -9.87 -16.28 -6.19
C ILE A 392 -9.75 -16.54 -7.68
N THR A 393 -8.85 -15.81 -8.34
CA THR A 393 -8.48 -16.01 -9.74
C THR A 393 -6.98 -16.26 -9.84
N GLU A 394 -6.58 -17.35 -10.53
CA GLU A 394 -5.17 -17.74 -10.69
C GLU A 394 -4.45 -17.87 -9.33
N GLY A 395 -5.11 -18.57 -8.39
CA GLY A 395 -4.54 -18.92 -7.10
C GLY A 395 -4.20 -20.40 -7.00
N SER A 396 -3.17 -20.77 -6.24
CA SER A 396 -2.82 -22.17 -6.01
C SER A 396 -2.31 -22.43 -4.60
N ASN A 397 -2.65 -23.58 -4.04
CA ASN A 397 -2.28 -23.96 -2.68
C ASN A 397 -2.67 -22.89 -1.65
N ILE A 398 -3.99 -22.66 -1.53
CA ILE A 398 -4.56 -21.69 -0.60
C ILE A 398 -5.44 -22.41 0.41
N GLU A 399 -5.20 -22.14 1.67
CA GLU A 399 -5.91 -22.74 2.79
C GLU A 399 -6.69 -21.69 3.58
N PHE A 400 -7.95 -21.97 3.81
CA PHE A 400 -8.86 -21.21 4.68
C PHE A 400 -9.24 -22.10 5.85
N ASN A 401 -8.77 -21.78 7.05
CA ASN A 401 -8.97 -22.56 8.26
C ASN A 401 -9.74 -21.74 9.30
N ASN A 402 -10.88 -22.24 9.79
CA ASN A 402 -11.71 -21.58 10.80
C ASN A 402 -12.14 -20.15 10.37
N ILE A 403 -12.69 -20.01 9.19
CA ILE A 403 -13.14 -18.71 8.68
C ILE A 403 -14.65 -18.57 8.89
N LYS A 404 -15.07 -17.47 9.51
CA LYS A 404 -16.46 -17.06 9.58
C LYS A 404 -16.74 -15.90 8.63
N LEU A 405 -17.67 -16.12 7.68
CA LEU A 405 -18.18 -15.10 6.79
C LEU A 405 -19.61 -14.70 7.18
N VAL A 406 -19.81 -13.42 7.40
CA VAL A 406 -21.13 -12.80 7.54
C VAL A 406 -21.26 -11.82 6.37
N THR A 407 -22.09 -12.16 5.37
CA THR A 407 -22.14 -11.41 4.12
C THR A 407 -23.54 -10.94 3.78
N GLN A 408 -23.64 -9.74 3.19
CA GLN A 408 -24.89 -9.18 2.72
C GLN A 408 -25.29 -9.74 1.33
N GLN A 409 -24.30 -10.09 0.52
CA GLN A 409 -24.46 -10.61 -0.84
C GLN A 409 -23.64 -11.90 -0.95
N ALA A 410 -24.32 -13.02 -1.10
CA ALA A 410 -23.72 -14.35 -1.10
C ALA A 410 -24.14 -15.17 -2.33
N SER A 411 -24.06 -14.58 -3.51
CA SER A 411 -24.38 -15.27 -4.76
C SER A 411 -23.40 -14.88 -5.88
N PRO A 412 -22.24 -15.53 -5.93
CA PRO A 412 -21.73 -16.57 -5.02
C PRO A 412 -21.10 -15.99 -3.74
N LEU A 413 -20.99 -16.82 -2.71
CA LEU A 413 -20.21 -16.50 -1.51
C LEU A 413 -18.71 -16.61 -1.78
N VAL A 414 -18.30 -17.61 -2.56
CA VAL A 414 -16.91 -17.84 -2.97
C VAL A 414 -16.87 -18.02 -4.49
N TYR A 415 -16.19 -17.14 -5.17
CA TYR A 415 -15.92 -17.22 -6.61
C TYR A 415 -14.50 -17.77 -6.81
N ILE A 416 -14.38 -18.81 -7.65
CA ILE A 416 -13.09 -19.46 -7.94
C ILE A 416 -12.93 -19.56 -9.45
N GLN A 417 -11.79 -19.09 -9.98
CA GLN A 417 -11.50 -19.18 -11.41
C GLN A 417 -10.05 -19.61 -11.66
N ASN A 418 -9.85 -20.59 -12.54
CA ASN A 418 -8.53 -21.08 -12.96
C ASN A 418 -7.55 -21.29 -11.78
N SER A 419 -8.07 -21.83 -10.68
CA SER A 419 -7.33 -21.97 -9.42
C SER A 419 -7.32 -23.43 -8.98
N SER A 420 -6.31 -23.81 -8.20
CA SER A 420 -6.12 -25.21 -7.83
C SER A 420 -5.60 -25.41 -6.42
N LYS A 421 -5.83 -26.59 -5.85
CA LYS A 421 -5.37 -26.98 -4.51
C LYS A 421 -5.86 -26.00 -3.45
N LEU A 422 -7.17 -25.74 -3.45
CA LEU A 422 -7.81 -24.88 -2.48
C LEU A 422 -8.44 -25.73 -1.38
N THR A 423 -8.27 -25.33 -0.13
CA THR A 423 -8.84 -26.03 1.02
C THR A 423 -9.65 -25.08 1.89
N PHE A 424 -10.87 -25.48 2.23
CA PHE A 424 -11.78 -24.74 3.11
C PHE A 424 -12.13 -25.65 4.30
N ASN A 425 -11.46 -25.43 5.44
CA ASN A 425 -11.64 -26.20 6.66
C ASN A 425 -12.40 -25.39 7.71
N ASN A 426 -13.46 -25.96 8.29
CA ASN A 426 -14.29 -25.31 9.33
C ASN A 426 -14.76 -23.92 8.88
N PHE A 427 -15.32 -23.86 7.68
CA PHE A 427 -15.80 -22.63 7.06
C PHE A 427 -17.24 -22.37 7.52
N SER A 428 -17.45 -21.33 8.31
CA SER A 428 -18.78 -21.00 8.86
C SER A 428 -19.46 -19.95 8.00
N ILE A 429 -20.67 -20.29 7.54
CA ILE A 429 -21.53 -19.45 6.70
C ILE A 429 -22.87 -19.19 7.36
N GLU A 430 -23.49 -18.05 7.04
CA GLU A 430 -24.83 -17.71 7.51
C GLU A 430 -25.90 -18.62 6.90
N PRO A 431 -27.09 -18.75 7.53
CA PRO A 431 -28.21 -19.50 6.96
C PRO A 431 -28.72 -18.89 5.64
N ASN A 432 -29.28 -19.76 4.80
CA ASN A 432 -29.94 -19.41 3.53
C ASN A 432 -29.02 -18.76 2.48
N ILE A 433 -27.74 -19.17 2.43
CA ILE A 433 -26.82 -18.72 1.38
C ILE A 433 -27.32 -19.19 0.02
N PRO A 434 -27.61 -18.27 -0.93
CA PRO A 434 -28.17 -18.63 -2.24
C PRO A 434 -27.26 -19.54 -3.07
N LEU A 435 -25.95 -19.24 -3.09
CA LEU A 435 -24.93 -20.03 -3.77
C LEU A 435 -23.60 -19.91 -3.01
N VAL A 436 -23.03 -21.05 -2.63
CA VAL A 436 -21.76 -21.04 -1.88
C VAL A 436 -20.58 -20.91 -2.85
N PHE A 437 -20.41 -21.82 -3.79
CA PHE A 437 -19.26 -21.81 -4.70
C PHE A 437 -19.68 -21.59 -6.15
N SER A 438 -19.10 -20.61 -6.83
CA SER A 438 -19.07 -20.51 -8.29
C SER A 438 -17.68 -20.92 -8.78
N ILE A 439 -17.60 -22.05 -9.48
CA ILE A 439 -16.36 -22.70 -9.89
C ILE A 439 -16.21 -22.53 -11.40
N ASN A 440 -15.17 -21.84 -11.82
CA ASN A 440 -15.04 -21.32 -13.16
C ASN A 440 -13.68 -21.66 -13.80
N GLY A 441 -13.71 -21.89 -15.11
CA GLY A 441 -12.51 -22.13 -15.92
C GLY A 441 -12.05 -23.59 -15.92
N ASP A 442 -11.50 -24.01 -17.05
CA ASP A 442 -11.08 -25.40 -17.34
C ASP A 442 -9.83 -25.82 -16.54
N ARG A 443 -9.09 -24.86 -15.98
CA ARG A 443 -7.90 -25.11 -15.15
C ARG A 443 -8.23 -25.20 -13.65
N THR A 444 -9.49 -25.05 -13.26
CA THR A 444 -9.90 -25.16 -11.86
C THR A 444 -10.04 -26.62 -11.44
N HIS A 445 -9.29 -27.02 -10.41
CA HIS A 445 -9.32 -28.40 -9.88
C HIS A 445 -8.80 -28.51 -8.45
N SER A 446 -9.01 -29.67 -7.80
CA SER A 446 -8.51 -29.99 -6.46
C SER A 446 -8.95 -29.00 -5.39
N ILE A 447 -10.24 -28.74 -5.32
CA ILE A 447 -10.86 -27.95 -4.26
C ILE A 447 -11.40 -28.94 -3.22
N HIS A 448 -11.08 -28.71 -1.95
CA HIS A 448 -11.50 -29.56 -0.84
C HIS A 448 -12.22 -28.72 0.22
N THR A 449 -13.37 -29.23 0.68
CA THR A 449 -14.10 -28.61 1.78
C THR A 449 -14.28 -29.61 2.91
N LYS A 450 -14.10 -29.16 4.15
CA LYS A 450 -14.32 -29.97 5.35
C LYS A 450 -14.97 -29.13 6.45
N GLY A 451 -15.95 -29.74 7.17
CA GLY A 451 -16.58 -29.08 8.31
C GLY A 451 -17.47 -27.90 7.98
N LEU A 452 -18.05 -27.85 6.76
CA LEU A 452 -18.98 -26.81 6.32
C LEU A 452 -20.41 -27.28 6.56
N ASN A 453 -21.22 -26.46 7.25
CA ASN A 453 -22.64 -26.78 7.46
C ASN A 453 -23.45 -26.49 6.19
N TRP A 454 -23.67 -27.53 5.38
CA TRP A 454 -24.39 -27.44 4.11
C TRP A 454 -25.87 -27.16 4.26
N ASN A 455 -26.47 -27.35 5.45
CA ASN A 455 -27.87 -26.99 5.71
C ASN A 455 -28.10 -25.45 5.61
N ASN A 456 -27.05 -24.67 5.70
CA ASN A 456 -27.11 -23.22 5.51
C ASN A 456 -27.09 -22.78 4.04
N ALA A 457 -26.89 -23.69 3.09
CA ALA A 457 -26.80 -23.39 1.67
C ALA A 457 -28.09 -23.78 0.92
N ILE A 458 -28.63 -22.89 0.11
CA ILE A 458 -29.72 -23.22 -0.86
C ILE A 458 -29.10 -23.98 -2.03
N LYS A 459 -27.98 -23.53 -2.57
CA LYS A 459 -27.21 -24.19 -3.61
C LYS A 459 -25.75 -24.29 -3.21
N LYS A 460 -25.14 -25.48 -3.31
CA LYS A 460 -23.75 -25.70 -2.92
C LYS A 460 -22.78 -25.10 -3.91
N ASP A 461 -22.99 -25.36 -5.19
CA ASP A 461 -22.06 -25.01 -6.26
C ASP A 461 -22.73 -24.76 -7.61
N GLU A 462 -21.98 -24.11 -8.48
CA GLU A 462 -22.20 -24.07 -9.92
C GLU A 462 -20.87 -24.15 -10.66
N PHE A 463 -20.92 -24.67 -11.90
CA PHE A 463 -19.73 -24.86 -12.73
C PHE A 463 -19.91 -24.15 -14.05
N LEU A 464 -19.00 -23.20 -14.35
CA LEU A 464 -19.06 -22.36 -15.54
C LEU A 464 -17.71 -22.35 -16.27
N PHE A 465 -17.70 -21.90 -17.50
CA PHE A 465 -16.48 -21.65 -18.30
C PHE A 465 -15.53 -22.88 -18.37
N GLY A 466 -16.11 -24.10 -18.53
CA GLY A 466 -15.34 -25.33 -18.68
C GLY A 466 -14.89 -26.01 -17.38
N ALA A 467 -15.27 -25.48 -16.23
CA ALA A 467 -15.00 -26.13 -14.95
C ALA A 467 -15.75 -27.47 -14.85
N LYS A 468 -15.12 -28.50 -14.28
CA LYS A 468 -15.66 -29.85 -14.16
C LYS A 468 -16.28 -30.06 -12.78
N THR A 469 -17.34 -30.88 -12.70
CA THR A 469 -18.02 -31.18 -11.44
C THR A 469 -17.14 -31.91 -10.41
N ASN A 470 -16.10 -32.60 -10.86
CA ASN A 470 -15.11 -33.24 -9.98
C ASN A 470 -13.98 -32.30 -9.54
N SER A 471 -14.04 -31.00 -9.87
CA SER A 471 -13.07 -30.01 -9.40
C SER A 471 -13.13 -29.78 -7.89
N ILE A 472 -14.25 -30.09 -7.25
CA ILE A 472 -14.46 -29.92 -5.81
C ILE A 472 -14.88 -31.21 -5.15
N SER A 473 -14.43 -31.43 -3.93
CA SER A 473 -14.82 -32.52 -3.06
C SER A 473 -15.32 -32.02 -1.70
N TYR A 474 -16.31 -32.69 -1.16
CA TYR A 474 -17.00 -32.33 0.07
C TYR A 474 -16.76 -33.42 1.12
N GLN A 475 -16.11 -33.05 2.22
CA GLN A 475 -15.97 -33.89 3.40
C GLN A 475 -16.81 -33.30 4.55
N GLN A 476 -17.48 -34.20 5.27
CA GLN A 476 -18.23 -33.82 6.47
C GLN A 476 -17.34 -33.46 7.63
#